data_0775530cec230c8c96aa6a18be494b44
#
_entry.id   0775530cec230c8c96aa6a18be494b44
#
_cell.length_a   1.000
_cell.length_b   1.000
_cell.length_c   1.000
_cell.angle_alpha   90.00
_cell.angle_beta   90.00
_cell.angle_gamma   90.00
#
_symmetry.space_group_name_H-M   'P 1'
#
loop_
_entity.id
_entity.type
_entity.pdbx_description
1 polymer ?
#
loop_
_entity_poly.entity_id
_entity_poly.type
_entity_poly.pdbx_seq_one_letter_code
_entity_poly.pdbx_strand_id
1 'polypeptide(L)'
;LLDEFIIQNPIIESNGKMLFVSSDFDRSLSIWKQLPGSSAATPDIVMRRFDQAPWDMVVVGNEVYLAGGNSVFGWNDIEQTINSGNFSFDINAKTIGNVTFQGVRGVAYNGTFFAVADAGSDTIYIWNGVPNSSDIPVYSLSGLTNLGRIAMNETHLAIGCYPGGSGFKVLELSTLASPEYKIVPGQDCPSEVSFNSKGFFIPGNDKIIGWNSVGDALAGNAPTMSFGGRTDKSNMGTKMAAGIGWDGFHFWVGEYKFSNRLLGFAPSK
;
A
#
# COMPACT_ATOMS: atom_id res chain seq x y z
N LEU A 1 19.63 -8.91 0.12
CA LEU A 1 19.76 -7.66 0.85
C LEU A 1 20.21 -6.57 -0.11
N LEU A 2 19.41 -5.54 -0.30
CA LEU A 2 19.75 -4.36 -1.14
C LEU A 2 20.32 -3.32 -0.19
N ASP A 3 21.64 -3.24 -0.05
CA ASP A 3 22.32 -2.49 1.03
C ASP A 3 22.58 -0.99 0.73
N GLU A 4 22.24 -0.47 -0.45
CA GLU A 4 22.66 0.89 -0.84
C GLU A 4 21.54 1.94 -0.96
N PHE A 5 20.30 1.60 -0.60
CA PHE A 5 19.20 2.55 -0.71
C PHE A 5 18.74 3.00 0.67
N ILE A 6 18.67 4.32 0.86
CA ILE A 6 18.00 4.91 2.02
C ILE A 6 16.50 4.75 1.80
N ILE A 7 15.95 3.63 2.22
CA ILE A 7 14.52 3.36 2.17
C ILE A 7 13.97 3.60 3.57
N GLN A 8 13.22 4.69 3.76
CA GLN A 8 12.50 4.92 5.01
C GLN A 8 11.00 4.87 4.73
N ASN A 9 10.25 4.22 5.60
CA ASN A 9 8.81 3.97 5.44
C ASN A 9 8.47 3.47 4.02
N PRO A 10 9.09 2.41 3.54
CA PRO A 10 8.85 1.97 2.19
C PRO A 10 7.39 1.54 2.02
N ILE A 11 6.87 1.80 0.83
CA ILE A 11 5.69 1.14 0.30
C ILE A 11 6.19 0.26 -0.82
N ILE A 12 5.74 -0.98 -0.84
CA ILE A 12 6.25 -1.99 -1.76
C ILE A 12 5.08 -2.60 -2.48
N GLU A 13 5.12 -2.55 -3.81
CA GLU A 13 4.12 -3.14 -4.67
C GLU A 13 4.78 -3.84 -5.86
N SER A 14 4.06 -4.77 -6.46
CA SER A 14 4.51 -5.49 -7.65
C SER A 14 3.34 -5.84 -8.56
N ASN A 15 3.59 -5.81 -9.87
CA ASN A 15 2.66 -6.36 -10.86
C ASN A 15 3.03 -7.80 -11.31
N GLY A 16 3.90 -8.48 -10.57
CA GLY A 16 4.41 -9.81 -10.89
C GLY A 16 5.59 -9.83 -11.85
N LYS A 17 5.90 -8.74 -12.52
CA LYS A 17 7.03 -8.56 -13.43
C LYS A 17 8.02 -7.54 -12.90
N MET A 18 7.50 -6.41 -12.46
CA MET A 18 8.25 -5.28 -11.92
C MET A 18 8.04 -5.18 -10.41
N LEU A 19 9.05 -4.66 -9.72
CA LEU A 19 8.96 -4.29 -8.31
C LEU A 19 9.06 -2.78 -8.17
N PHE A 20 8.17 -2.21 -7.37
CA PHE A 20 8.07 -0.79 -7.07
C PHE A 20 8.31 -0.58 -5.58
N VAL A 21 9.22 0.30 -5.23
CA VAL A 21 9.52 0.65 -3.84
C VAL A 21 9.57 2.17 -3.72
N SER A 22 8.63 2.74 -3.00
CA SER A 22 8.68 4.15 -2.69
C SER A 22 9.32 4.41 -1.34
N SER A 23 9.81 5.63 -1.14
CA SER A 23 10.37 6.10 0.13
C SER A 23 9.83 7.49 0.43
N ASP A 24 9.30 7.69 1.64
CA ASP A 24 8.80 8.99 2.07
C ASP A 24 9.92 9.97 2.40
N PHE A 25 11.08 9.47 2.82
CA PHE A 25 12.20 10.30 3.27
C PHE A 25 12.85 11.08 2.14
N ASP A 26 13.27 10.41 1.08
CA ASP A 26 13.89 11.05 -0.08
C ASP A 26 12.89 11.38 -1.20
N ARG A 27 11.60 11.09 -0.97
CA ARG A 27 10.50 11.30 -1.90
C ARG A 27 10.77 10.66 -3.24
N SER A 28 11.09 9.38 -3.22
CA SER A 28 11.49 8.63 -4.39
C SER A 28 10.57 7.45 -4.68
N LEU A 29 10.62 6.99 -5.92
CA LEU A 29 10.13 5.70 -6.38
C LEU A 29 11.26 4.99 -7.11
N SER A 30 11.63 3.83 -6.62
CA SER A 30 12.59 2.91 -7.24
C SER A 30 11.86 1.81 -7.97
N ILE A 31 12.25 1.52 -9.21
CA ILE A 31 11.61 0.52 -10.06
C ILE A 31 12.66 -0.47 -10.55
N TRP A 32 12.41 -1.74 -10.31
CA TRP A 32 13.10 -2.86 -10.96
C TRP A 32 12.20 -3.36 -12.09
N LYS A 33 12.69 -3.32 -13.32
CA LYS A 33 11.96 -3.82 -14.52
C LYS A 33 11.80 -5.34 -14.52
N GLN A 34 12.61 -6.01 -13.72
CA GLN A 34 12.53 -7.43 -13.43
C GLN A 34 12.67 -7.61 -11.92
N LEU A 35 12.01 -8.63 -11.38
CA LEU A 35 12.10 -8.92 -9.95
C LEU A 35 13.55 -9.18 -9.55
N PRO A 36 14.05 -8.55 -8.47
CA PRO A 36 15.45 -8.70 -8.08
C PRO A 36 15.78 -10.14 -7.70
N GLY A 37 16.71 -10.75 -8.40
CA GLY A 37 17.17 -12.14 -8.17
C GLY A 37 18.33 -12.25 -7.20
N SER A 38 18.88 -11.14 -6.71
CA SER A 38 20.02 -11.13 -5.81
C SER A 38 20.03 -9.91 -4.88
N SER A 39 20.80 -9.99 -3.81
CA SER A 39 21.00 -8.88 -2.85
C SER A 39 21.76 -7.68 -3.43
N ALA A 40 22.42 -7.85 -4.57
CA ALA A 40 23.17 -6.78 -5.23
C ALA A 40 22.37 -6.11 -6.37
N ALA A 41 21.10 -6.48 -6.58
CA ALA A 41 20.29 -5.91 -7.64
C ALA A 41 19.91 -4.46 -7.32
N THR A 42 20.38 -3.53 -8.13
CA THR A 42 19.99 -2.10 -8.05
C THR A 42 18.72 -1.86 -8.86
N PRO A 43 17.91 -0.84 -8.52
CA PRO A 43 16.78 -0.46 -9.37
C PRO A 43 17.27 0.03 -10.74
N ASP A 44 16.50 -0.32 -11.77
CA ASP A 44 16.75 0.17 -13.13
C ASP A 44 16.44 1.66 -13.26
N ILE A 45 15.48 2.14 -12.47
CA ILE A 45 15.01 3.53 -12.49
C ILE A 45 14.82 4.00 -11.05
N VAL A 46 15.29 5.22 -10.78
CA VAL A 46 15.01 5.93 -9.52
C VAL A 46 14.48 7.32 -9.86
N MET A 47 13.20 7.51 -9.63
CA MET A 47 12.57 8.83 -9.67
C MET A 47 12.69 9.48 -8.30
N ARG A 48 13.23 10.67 -8.23
CA ARG A 48 13.49 11.39 -6.97
C ARG A 48 12.83 12.75 -6.97
N ARG A 49 12.57 13.25 -5.76
CA ARG A 49 12.08 14.59 -5.50
C ARG A 49 10.65 14.80 -6.00
N PHE A 50 9.77 13.86 -5.71
CA PHE A 50 8.35 14.17 -5.79
C PHE A 50 8.05 15.40 -4.92
N ASP A 51 7.15 16.25 -5.35
CA ASP A 51 6.73 17.43 -4.58
C ASP A 51 6.17 17.04 -3.21
N GLN A 52 5.56 15.86 -3.14
CA GLN A 52 4.99 15.29 -1.93
C GLN A 52 5.65 13.96 -1.59
N ALA A 53 5.80 13.67 -0.29
CA ALA A 53 6.23 12.36 0.17
C ALA A 53 5.15 11.31 -0.15
N PRO A 54 5.47 10.19 -0.82
CA PRO A 54 4.52 9.11 -1.04
C PRO A 54 4.24 8.42 0.30
N TRP A 55 2.95 8.32 0.66
CA TRP A 55 2.48 7.67 1.88
C TRP A 55 1.84 6.32 1.61
N ASP A 56 1.39 6.11 0.38
CA ASP A 56 0.79 4.87 -0.07
C ASP A 56 0.93 4.71 -1.58
N MET A 57 0.82 3.48 -2.06
CA MET A 57 0.93 3.15 -3.48
C MET A 57 0.05 1.95 -3.79
N VAL A 58 -0.55 1.94 -4.97
CA VAL A 58 -1.24 0.78 -5.53
C VAL A 58 -0.76 0.52 -6.95
N VAL A 59 -0.60 -0.76 -7.27
CA VAL A 59 -0.21 -1.23 -8.60
C VAL A 59 -1.22 -2.26 -9.09
N VAL A 60 -1.85 -2.00 -10.24
CA VAL A 60 -2.79 -2.92 -10.89
C VAL A 60 -2.42 -3.06 -12.37
N GLY A 61 -1.84 -4.19 -12.74
CA GLY A 61 -1.26 -4.37 -14.07
C GLY A 61 -0.13 -3.36 -14.32
N ASN A 62 -0.31 -2.48 -15.29
CA ASN A 62 0.65 -1.41 -15.59
C ASN A 62 0.28 -0.06 -14.99
N GLU A 63 -0.83 0.03 -14.28
CA GLU A 63 -1.28 1.26 -13.62
C GLU A 63 -0.59 1.39 -12.26
N VAL A 64 -0.03 2.55 -11.98
CA VAL A 64 0.67 2.85 -10.72
C VAL A 64 0.18 4.19 -10.19
N TYR A 65 -0.40 4.17 -8.99
CA TYR A 65 -0.89 5.39 -8.33
C TYR A 65 -0.31 5.51 -6.94
N LEU A 66 0.08 6.74 -6.58
CA LEU A 66 0.64 7.10 -5.28
C LEU A 66 -0.25 8.14 -4.60
N ALA A 67 -0.31 8.04 -3.29
CA ALA A 67 -0.93 9.01 -2.41
C ALA A 67 0.15 9.73 -1.60
N GLY A 68 0.09 11.05 -1.52
CA GLY A 68 1.07 11.78 -0.72
C GLY A 68 0.73 13.25 -0.50
N GLY A 69 1.01 13.74 0.69
CA GLY A 69 0.73 15.12 1.07
C GLY A 69 -0.77 15.43 0.92
N ASN A 70 -1.12 16.24 -0.06
CA ASN A 70 -2.50 16.58 -0.38
C ASN A 70 -2.84 16.25 -1.84
N SER A 71 -2.21 15.24 -2.43
CA SER A 71 -2.43 14.88 -3.83
C SER A 71 -2.38 13.38 -4.06
N VAL A 72 -3.00 12.98 -5.16
CA VAL A 72 -2.85 11.68 -5.80
C VAL A 72 -2.13 11.89 -7.12
N PHE A 73 -1.15 11.05 -7.41
CA PHE A 73 -0.37 11.14 -8.65
C PHE A 73 0.03 9.74 -9.13
N GLY A 74 0.22 9.59 -10.45
CA GLY A 74 0.55 8.29 -11.01
C GLY A 74 0.48 8.22 -12.52
N TRP A 75 0.54 6.99 -13.01
CA TRP A 75 0.58 6.65 -14.43
C TRP A 75 -0.42 5.55 -14.77
N ASN A 76 -1.12 5.72 -15.87
CA ASN A 76 -2.07 4.74 -16.40
C ASN A 76 -1.35 3.59 -17.13
N ASP A 77 -0.11 3.81 -17.59
CA ASP A 77 0.75 2.78 -18.17
C ASP A 77 2.22 3.08 -17.88
N ILE A 78 2.73 2.46 -16.80
CA ILE A 78 4.12 2.65 -16.38
C ILE A 78 5.12 2.01 -17.37
N GLU A 79 4.77 0.94 -18.08
CA GLU A 79 5.65 0.37 -19.09
C GLU A 79 5.84 1.34 -20.27
N GLN A 80 4.77 1.96 -20.75
CA GLN A 80 4.85 2.98 -21.79
C GLN A 80 5.67 4.18 -21.32
N THR A 81 5.43 4.64 -20.08
CA THR A 81 6.18 5.71 -19.41
C THR A 81 7.68 5.41 -19.40
N ILE A 82 8.06 4.21 -18.96
CA ILE A 82 9.45 3.75 -18.91
C ILE A 82 10.07 3.69 -20.31
N ASN A 83 9.36 3.15 -21.29
CA ASN A 83 9.86 2.96 -22.64
C ASN A 83 10.03 4.30 -23.39
N SER A 84 9.16 5.25 -23.15
CA SER A 84 9.25 6.59 -23.73
C SER A 84 10.29 7.49 -23.05
N GLY A 85 10.67 7.19 -21.82
CA GLY A 85 11.48 8.04 -20.95
C GLY A 85 10.76 9.32 -20.51
N ASN A 86 9.46 9.44 -20.77
CA ASN A 86 8.65 10.57 -20.32
C ASN A 86 7.93 10.21 -19.01
N PHE A 87 8.43 10.68 -17.89
CA PHE A 87 7.90 10.41 -16.56
C PHE A 87 6.88 11.45 -16.06
N SER A 88 6.25 12.19 -16.97
CA SER A 88 5.11 13.04 -16.61
C SER A 88 3.96 12.19 -16.07
N PHE A 89 3.31 12.65 -15.02
CA PHE A 89 2.16 11.96 -14.45
C PHE A 89 0.94 12.10 -15.36
N ASP A 90 0.17 11.02 -15.52
CA ASP A 90 -1.16 11.04 -16.16
C ASP A 90 -2.21 11.63 -15.21
N ILE A 91 -2.05 11.37 -13.90
CA ILE A 91 -2.81 12.03 -12.84
C ILE A 91 -1.82 12.72 -11.88
N ASN A 92 -2.08 13.98 -11.55
CA ASN A 92 -1.40 14.71 -10.47
C ASN A 92 -2.38 15.75 -9.92
N ALA A 93 -3.23 15.31 -9.00
CA ALA A 93 -4.40 16.06 -8.59
C ALA A 93 -4.43 16.33 -7.09
N LYS A 94 -4.57 17.61 -6.74
CA LYS A 94 -4.95 18.08 -5.40
C LYS A 94 -6.44 18.20 -5.25
N THR A 95 -7.14 18.27 -6.37
CA THR A 95 -8.61 18.37 -6.45
C THR A 95 -9.10 17.45 -7.56
N ILE A 96 -10.12 16.66 -7.26
CA ILE A 96 -10.84 15.83 -8.23
C ILE A 96 -12.34 16.13 -8.06
N GLY A 97 -12.96 16.65 -9.11
CA GLY A 97 -14.35 17.11 -9.07
C GLY A 97 -14.58 18.14 -7.96
N ASN A 98 -15.42 17.77 -7.00
CA ASN A 98 -15.75 18.62 -5.85
C ASN A 98 -14.92 18.31 -4.59
N VAL A 99 -13.94 17.39 -4.67
CA VAL A 99 -13.09 17.01 -3.54
C VAL A 99 -11.74 17.70 -3.64
N THR A 100 -11.39 18.50 -2.66
CA THR A 100 -10.05 19.06 -2.46
C THR A 100 -9.38 18.32 -1.30
N PHE A 101 -8.31 17.60 -1.58
CA PHE A 101 -7.60 16.81 -0.60
C PHE A 101 -6.84 17.69 0.42
N GLN A 102 -6.90 17.29 1.68
CA GLN A 102 -6.27 18.00 2.80
C GLN A 102 -5.08 17.25 3.40
N GLY A 103 -5.05 15.92 3.28
CA GLY A 103 -3.96 15.10 3.82
C GLY A 103 -4.10 13.64 3.39
N VAL A 104 -3.73 13.35 2.15
CA VAL A 104 -3.87 12.00 1.57
C VAL A 104 -2.88 11.04 2.22
N ARG A 105 -3.39 9.92 2.71
CA ARG A 105 -2.62 8.88 3.40
C ARG A 105 -2.73 7.51 2.77
N GLY A 106 -3.75 7.28 1.94
CA GLY A 106 -3.98 5.99 1.34
C GLY A 106 -4.56 6.09 -0.06
N VAL A 107 -4.20 5.14 -0.91
CA VAL A 107 -4.78 4.92 -2.23
C VAL A 107 -4.96 3.43 -2.47
N ALA A 108 -6.12 3.04 -2.99
CA ALA A 108 -6.38 1.65 -3.37
C ALA A 108 -7.17 1.60 -4.68
N TYR A 109 -6.90 0.58 -5.47
CA TYR A 109 -7.60 0.34 -6.74
C TYR A 109 -7.71 -1.16 -6.98
N ASN A 110 -8.89 -1.63 -7.39
CA ASN A 110 -9.13 -3.04 -7.70
C ASN A 110 -9.57 -3.31 -9.14
N GLY A 111 -9.37 -2.33 -10.04
CA GLY A 111 -9.84 -2.38 -11.41
C GLY A 111 -11.28 -1.88 -11.61
N THR A 112 -12.08 -1.77 -10.54
CA THR A 112 -13.47 -1.28 -10.57
C THR A 112 -13.63 0.00 -9.76
N PHE A 113 -13.15 0.00 -8.52
CA PHE A 113 -13.23 1.14 -7.60
C PHE A 113 -11.83 1.70 -7.36
N PHE A 114 -11.74 3.02 -7.43
CA PHE A 114 -10.57 3.79 -7.02
C PHE A 114 -10.89 4.52 -5.72
N ALA A 115 -10.10 4.31 -4.68
CA ALA A 115 -10.33 4.87 -3.36
C ALA A 115 -9.14 5.71 -2.89
N VAL A 116 -9.44 6.84 -2.26
CA VAL A 116 -8.44 7.73 -1.66
C VAL A 116 -8.81 8.02 -0.22
N ALA A 117 -7.92 7.70 0.70
CA ALA A 117 -8.06 8.03 2.11
C ALA A 117 -7.43 9.40 2.39
N ASP A 118 -8.27 10.37 2.70
CA ASP A 118 -7.86 11.73 3.08
C ASP A 118 -8.01 11.91 4.59
N ALA A 119 -6.90 11.75 5.30
CA ALA A 119 -6.84 11.89 6.74
C ALA A 119 -7.09 13.33 7.21
N GLY A 120 -6.86 14.31 6.35
CA GLY A 120 -7.14 15.71 6.67
C GLY A 120 -8.64 16.02 6.75
N SER A 121 -9.48 15.27 6.05
CA SER A 121 -10.94 15.36 6.08
C SER A 121 -11.62 14.19 6.78
N ASP A 122 -10.86 13.25 7.37
CA ASP A 122 -11.36 12.02 7.99
C ASP A 122 -12.32 11.24 7.07
N THR A 123 -12.01 11.20 5.75
CA THR A 123 -12.91 10.66 4.73
C THR A 123 -12.18 9.79 3.72
N ILE A 124 -12.78 8.67 3.34
CA ILE A 124 -12.37 7.90 2.16
C ILE A 124 -13.35 8.22 1.04
N TYR A 125 -12.81 8.73 -0.06
CA TYR A 125 -13.54 9.00 -1.30
C TYR A 125 -13.37 7.85 -2.26
N ILE A 126 -14.45 7.42 -2.93
CA ILE A 126 -14.45 6.26 -3.83
C ILE A 126 -15.11 6.65 -5.16
N TRP A 127 -14.42 6.36 -6.26
CA TRP A 127 -14.89 6.56 -7.64
C TRP A 127 -15.05 5.21 -8.35
N ASN A 128 -15.88 5.20 -9.40
CA ASN A 128 -15.93 4.10 -10.37
C ASN A 128 -14.76 4.27 -11.36
N GLY A 129 -13.74 3.41 -11.25
CA GLY A 129 -12.49 3.54 -12.02
C GLY A 129 -11.61 4.68 -11.56
N VAL A 130 -10.50 4.87 -12.27
CA VAL A 130 -9.56 5.97 -12.02
C VAL A 130 -10.20 7.29 -12.42
N PRO A 131 -10.30 8.28 -11.50
CA PRO A 131 -11.08 9.48 -11.76
C PRO A 131 -10.36 10.47 -12.66
N ASN A 132 -11.14 11.15 -13.51
CA ASN A 132 -10.71 12.35 -14.19
C ASN A 132 -10.90 13.58 -13.28
N SER A 133 -10.32 14.71 -13.66
CA SER A 133 -10.35 15.94 -12.87
C SER A 133 -11.75 16.50 -12.57
N SER A 134 -12.79 16.09 -13.31
CA SER A 134 -14.17 16.52 -13.12
C SER A 134 -15.08 15.50 -12.43
N ASP A 135 -14.58 14.28 -12.18
CA ASP A 135 -15.40 13.19 -11.65
C ASP A 135 -15.69 13.40 -10.16
N ILE A 136 -16.94 13.18 -9.78
CA ILE A 136 -17.36 13.20 -8.37
C ILE A 136 -17.32 11.80 -7.79
N PRO A 137 -16.96 11.63 -6.51
CA PRO A 137 -16.95 10.31 -5.88
C PRO A 137 -18.38 9.74 -5.82
N VAL A 138 -18.50 8.45 -6.11
CA VAL A 138 -19.77 7.71 -5.97
C VAL A 138 -20.10 7.42 -4.51
N TYR A 139 -19.06 7.33 -3.65
CA TYR A 139 -19.21 7.17 -2.20
C TYR A 139 -18.21 8.06 -1.46
N SER A 140 -18.63 8.54 -0.28
CA SER A 140 -17.79 9.28 0.67
C SER A 140 -18.02 8.71 2.07
N LEU A 141 -17.01 8.02 2.61
CA LEU A 141 -17.04 7.35 3.90
C LEU A 141 -16.42 8.29 4.94
N SER A 142 -17.22 9.09 5.62
CA SER A 142 -16.76 10.13 6.55
C SER A 142 -16.73 9.67 8.01
N GLY A 143 -16.04 10.44 8.87
CA GLY A 143 -15.92 10.16 10.31
C GLY A 143 -14.89 9.08 10.63
N LEU A 144 -13.97 8.82 9.73
CA LEU A 144 -12.90 7.82 9.88
C LEU A 144 -11.61 8.48 10.40
N THR A 145 -11.54 8.66 11.71
CA THR A 145 -10.37 9.28 12.36
C THR A 145 -9.12 8.42 12.25
N ASN A 146 -7.96 9.07 12.20
CA ASN A 146 -6.64 8.45 12.12
C ASN A 146 -6.47 7.54 10.89
N LEU A 147 -7.00 7.93 9.75
CA LEU A 147 -6.80 7.21 8.49
C LEU A 147 -5.32 7.06 8.16
N GLY A 148 -4.93 5.82 7.86
CA GLY A 148 -3.64 5.42 7.31
C GLY A 148 -3.76 4.93 5.87
N ARG A 149 -2.90 3.98 5.51
CA ARG A 149 -2.93 3.30 4.22
C ARG A 149 -4.18 2.46 4.07
N ILE A 150 -4.59 2.24 2.85
CA ILE A 150 -5.76 1.42 2.54
C ILE A 150 -5.41 0.38 1.47
N ALA A 151 -6.05 -0.77 1.55
CA ALA A 151 -5.96 -1.77 0.49
C ALA A 151 -7.35 -2.25 0.09
N MET A 152 -7.49 -2.65 -1.16
CA MET A 152 -8.75 -3.12 -1.70
C MET A 152 -8.56 -4.38 -2.53
N ASN A 153 -9.45 -5.34 -2.37
CA ASN A 153 -9.60 -6.46 -3.29
C ASN A 153 -10.98 -6.39 -3.98
N GLU A 154 -11.39 -7.44 -4.64
CA GLU A 154 -12.69 -7.47 -5.34
C GLU A 154 -13.90 -7.31 -4.42
N THR A 155 -13.78 -7.63 -3.14
CA THR A 155 -14.91 -7.70 -2.20
C THR A 155 -14.79 -6.82 -0.97
N HIS A 156 -13.58 -6.41 -0.59
CA HIS A 156 -13.33 -5.69 0.67
C HIS A 156 -12.40 -4.50 0.50
N LEU A 157 -12.63 -3.48 1.32
CA LEU A 157 -11.73 -2.38 1.61
C LEU A 157 -11.20 -2.52 3.04
N ALA A 158 -9.90 -2.65 3.19
CA ALA A 158 -9.22 -2.66 4.47
C ALA A 158 -8.63 -1.28 4.76
N ILE A 159 -8.77 -0.81 5.99
CA ILE A 159 -8.46 0.55 6.40
C ILE A 159 -7.42 0.50 7.53
N GLY A 160 -6.19 0.79 7.18
CA GLY A 160 -5.11 0.97 8.14
C GLY A 160 -5.25 2.29 8.90
N CYS A 161 -4.52 2.41 10.00
CA CYS A 161 -4.54 3.62 10.80
C CYS A 161 -3.14 4.24 10.92
N TYR A 162 -3.12 5.52 11.14
CA TYR A 162 -1.92 6.17 11.66
C TYR A 162 -1.75 5.79 13.16
N PRO A 163 -0.50 5.70 13.69
CA PRO A 163 -0.25 5.26 15.06
C PRO A 163 -1.13 5.98 16.10
N GLY A 164 -1.81 5.20 16.93
CA GLY A 164 -2.73 5.69 17.98
C GLY A 164 -4.22 5.48 17.68
N GLY A 165 -4.57 4.96 16.51
CA GLY A 165 -5.95 4.55 16.21
C GLY A 165 -6.34 3.24 16.91
N SER A 166 -7.59 3.09 17.30
CA SER A 166 -8.11 1.87 17.90
C SER A 166 -8.85 1.02 16.88
N GLY A 167 -8.36 -0.21 16.71
CA GLY A 167 -9.05 -1.23 15.94
C GLY A 167 -8.89 -1.08 14.41
N PHE A 168 -8.51 -2.17 13.81
CA PHE A 168 -8.35 -2.30 12.37
C PHE A 168 -9.72 -2.55 11.71
N LYS A 169 -10.09 -1.73 10.74
CA LYS A 169 -11.43 -1.77 10.12
C LYS A 169 -11.37 -2.41 8.74
N VAL A 170 -12.39 -3.19 8.45
CA VAL A 170 -12.66 -3.76 7.13
C VAL A 170 -14.11 -3.49 6.75
N LEU A 171 -14.35 -3.16 5.50
CA LEU A 171 -15.66 -2.89 4.91
C LEU A 171 -15.87 -3.80 3.70
N GLU A 172 -17.06 -4.40 3.59
CA GLU A 172 -17.47 -5.09 2.35
C GLU A 172 -17.89 -4.09 1.29
N LEU A 173 -17.36 -4.17 0.08
CA LEU A 173 -17.68 -3.24 -1.02
C LEU A 173 -19.15 -3.29 -1.43
N SER A 174 -19.83 -4.41 -1.21
CA SER A 174 -21.27 -4.54 -1.42
C SER A 174 -22.12 -3.66 -0.51
N THR A 175 -21.56 -3.18 0.62
CA THR A 175 -22.25 -2.35 1.62
C THR A 175 -21.89 -0.86 1.54
N LEU A 176 -21.21 -0.40 0.48
CA LEU A 176 -20.77 1.00 0.35
C LEU A 176 -21.88 2.03 0.48
N ALA A 177 -23.10 1.70 0.06
CA ALA A 177 -24.27 2.59 0.20
C ALA A 177 -24.76 2.74 1.64
N SER A 178 -24.48 1.76 2.51
CA SER A 178 -24.76 1.76 3.95
C SER A 178 -23.60 1.06 4.64
N PRO A 179 -22.47 1.73 4.87
CA PRO A 179 -21.23 1.09 5.24
C PRO A 179 -21.28 0.49 6.65
N GLU A 180 -20.99 -0.81 6.73
CA GLU A 180 -20.83 -1.53 7.98
C GLU A 180 -19.36 -1.91 8.17
N TYR A 181 -18.71 -1.25 9.13
CA TYR A 181 -17.31 -1.53 9.46
C TYR A 181 -17.21 -2.71 10.43
N LYS A 182 -16.44 -3.71 10.05
CA LYS A 182 -16.06 -4.83 10.92
C LYS A 182 -14.64 -4.59 11.45
N ILE A 183 -14.40 -4.92 12.72
CA ILE A 183 -13.10 -4.80 13.37
C ILE A 183 -12.45 -6.18 13.40
N VAL A 184 -11.19 -6.27 12.98
CA VAL A 184 -10.41 -7.50 13.11
C VAL A 184 -10.03 -7.69 14.58
N PRO A 185 -10.52 -8.77 15.24
CA PRO A 185 -10.31 -8.97 16.67
C PRO A 185 -8.84 -9.18 17.03
N GLY A 186 -8.44 -8.64 18.18
CA GLY A 186 -7.12 -8.89 18.75
C GLY A 186 -5.94 -8.31 17.97
N GLN A 187 -6.21 -7.43 17.01
CA GLN A 187 -5.17 -6.74 16.25
C GLN A 187 -5.20 -5.24 16.58
N ASP A 188 -4.01 -4.73 16.86
CA ASP A 188 -3.80 -3.27 16.84
C ASP A 188 -3.98 -2.77 15.40
N CYS A 189 -4.29 -1.48 15.27
CA CYS A 189 -4.45 -0.93 13.94
C CYS A 189 -3.11 -0.82 13.21
N PRO A 190 -2.91 -1.56 12.11
CA PRO A 190 -1.65 -1.57 11.39
C PRO A 190 -1.50 -0.29 10.55
N SER A 191 -0.25 0.12 10.35
CA SER A 191 0.08 1.22 9.44
C SER A 191 -0.06 0.83 7.96
N GLU A 192 -0.04 -0.46 7.67
CA GLU A 192 -0.12 -1.05 6.33
C GLU A 192 -1.08 -2.22 6.31
N VAL A 193 -1.69 -2.45 5.17
CA VAL A 193 -2.53 -3.61 4.90
C VAL A 193 -2.28 -4.07 3.47
N SER A 194 -2.35 -5.36 3.21
CA SER A 194 -2.16 -5.90 1.87
C SER A 194 -3.13 -7.04 1.58
N PHE A 195 -3.70 -7.01 0.38
CA PHE A 195 -4.41 -8.14 -0.22
C PHE A 195 -3.61 -8.70 -1.38
N ASN A 196 -3.54 -10.01 -1.46
CA ASN A 196 -2.96 -10.68 -2.61
C ASN A 196 -3.55 -12.10 -2.79
N SER A 197 -3.06 -12.84 -3.79
CA SER A 197 -3.53 -14.19 -4.09
C SER A 197 -3.31 -15.22 -2.98
N LYS A 198 -2.53 -14.91 -1.94
CA LYS A 198 -2.27 -15.78 -0.79
C LYS A 198 -3.15 -15.45 0.41
N GLY A 199 -3.80 -14.30 0.40
CA GLY A 199 -4.69 -13.92 1.47
C GLY A 199 -4.63 -12.45 1.84
N PHE A 200 -4.80 -12.20 3.10
CA PHE A 200 -4.87 -10.90 3.73
C PHE A 200 -3.75 -10.76 4.76
N PHE A 201 -2.97 -9.69 4.70
CA PHE A 201 -1.74 -9.51 5.45
C PHE A 201 -1.67 -8.15 6.12
N ILE A 202 -1.11 -8.14 7.32
CA ILE A 202 -0.79 -6.91 8.07
C ILE A 202 0.61 -7.03 8.70
N PRO A 203 1.33 -5.91 8.86
CA PRO A 203 2.52 -5.90 9.69
C PRO A 203 2.14 -6.00 11.17
N GLY A 204 2.78 -6.91 11.88
CA GLY A 204 2.81 -6.94 13.34
C GLY A 204 4.02 -6.16 13.86
N ASN A 205 4.26 -6.22 15.17
CA ASN A 205 5.34 -5.46 15.81
C ASN A 205 6.75 -5.84 15.30
N ASP A 206 6.96 -7.11 14.96
CA ASP A 206 8.25 -7.64 14.53
C ASP A 206 8.14 -8.64 13.39
N LYS A 207 6.95 -8.85 12.85
CA LYS A 207 6.67 -9.87 11.82
C LYS A 207 5.48 -9.46 10.96
N ILE A 208 5.37 -10.08 9.81
CA ILE A 208 4.15 -10.05 8.99
C ILE A 208 3.26 -11.22 9.45
N ILE A 209 1.99 -10.96 9.63
CA ILE A 209 0.97 -11.97 9.91
C ILE A 209 -0.08 -11.97 8.81
N GLY A 210 -0.61 -13.13 8.49
CA GLY A 210 -1.56 -13.28 7.40
C GLY A 210 -2.60 -14.37 7.63
N TRP A 211 -3.72 -14.21 6.98
CA TRP A 211 -4.84 -15.14 6.92
C TRP A 211 -5.14 -15.51 5.47
N ASN A 212 -5.64 -16.72 5.25
CA ASN A 212 -6.06 -17.16 3.91
C ASN A 212 -7.21 -16.32 3.34
N SER A 213 -7.99 -15.70 4.23
CA SER A 213 -9.09 -14.82 3.84
C SER A 213 -9.35 -13.71 4.86
N VAL A 214 -10.02 -12.66 4.43
CA VAL A 214 -10.56 -11.61 5.33
C VAL A 214 -11.57 -12.22 6.32
N GLY A 215 -12.38 -13.18 5.87
CA GLY A 215 -13.36 -13.86 6.71
C GLY A 215 -12.71 -14.55 7.91
N ASP A 216 -11.55 -15.20 7.71
CA ASP A 216 -10.80 -15.82 8.82
C ASP A 216 -10.31 -14.78 9.82
N ALA A 217 -9.78 -13.66 9.33
CA ALA A 217 -9.34 -12.56 10.20
C ALA A 217 -10.51 -11.97 11.01
N LEU A 218 -11.64 -11.70 10.36
CA LEU A 218 -12.84 -11.15 10.99
C LEU A 218 -13.50 -12.12 11.98
N ALA A 219 -13.38 -13.43 11.77
CA ALA A 219 -13.82 -14.46 12.69
C ALA A 219 -12.91 -14.59 13.94
N GLY A 220 -11.80 -13.88 13.99
CA GLY A 220 -10.81 -13.99 15.07
C GLY A 220 -9.99 -15.27 15.03
N ASN A 221 -9.94 -15.95 13.89
CA ASN A 221 -9.11 -17.14 13.73
C ASN A 221 -7.63 -16.77 13.87
N ALA A 222 -6.83 -17.70 14.37
CA ALA A 222 -5.38 -17.50 14.41
C ALA A 222 -4.82 -17.28 12.99
N PRO A 223 -3.82 -16.40 12.82
CA PRO A 223 -3.15 -16.24 11.54
C PRO A 223 -2.60 -17.57 11.03
N THR A 224 -2.80 -17.87 9.76
CA THR A 224 -2.32 -19.09 9.10
C THR A 224 -0.88 -18.95 8.60
N MET A 225 -0.42 -17.71 8.45
CA MET A 225 0.93 -17.38 7.99
C MET A 225 1.57 -16.38 8.94
N SER A 226 2.86 -16.57 9.20
CA SER A 226 3.68 -15.63 9.96
C SER A 226 5.12 -15.75 9.48
N PHE A 227 5.74 -14.65 9.09
CA PHE A 227 7.12 -14.62 8.63
C PHE A 227 7.79 -13.30 9.01
N GLY A 228 9.12 -13.33 9.00
CA GLY A 228 9.90 -12.29 9.65
C GLY A 228 9.95 -12.51 11.16
N GLY A 229 10.56 -11.62 11.88
CA GLY A 229 10.73 -11.70 13.33
C GLY A 229 12.15 -12.00 13.75
N ARG A 230 12.39 -11.92 15.08
CA ARG A 230 13.73 -12.05 15.65
C ARG A 230 14.33 -13.45 15.55
N THR A 231 13.52 -14.47 15.38
CA THR A 231 13.93 -15.88 15.38
C THR A 231 14.31 -16.40 14.02
N ASP A 232 13.84 -15.77 12.95
CA ASP A 232 14.37 -16.04 11.64
C ASP A 232 15.65 -15.21 11.44
N LYS A 233 16.56 -15.72 10.63
CA LYS A 233 17.84 -15.07 10.34
C LYS A 233 17.68 -13.73 9.58
N SER A 234 16.45 -13.22 9.41
CA SER A 234 16.15 -11.99 8.70
C SER A 234 16.60 -10.75 9.44
N ASN A 235 16.85 -10.87 10.75
CA ASN A 235 17.26 -9.75 11.60
C ASN A 235 16.29 -8.55 11.53
N MET A 236 15.00 -8.78 11.28
CA MET A 236 13.95 -7.76 11.42
C MET A 236 13.80 -7.35 12.90
N GLY A 237 14.94 -7.18 13.59
CA GLY A 237 14.95 -6.91 15.02
C GLY A 237 14.20 -5.64 15.39
N THR A 238 13.28 -5.72 16.34
CA THR A 238 12.58 -4.62 17.04
C THR A 238 11.92 -3.55 16.21
N LYS A 239 11.85 -3.65 14.88
CA LYS A 239 11.41 -2.56 14.03
C LYS A 239 10.28 -3.03 13.14
N MET A 240 9.25 -2.20 13.10
CA MET A 240 8.00 -2.45 12.41
C MET A 240 8.26 -2.67 10.92
N ALA A 241 7.71 -3.72 10.35
CA ALA A 241 7.55 -3.81 8.92
C ALA A 241 6.71 -2.62 8.45
N ALA A 242 7.19 -1.89 7.46
CA ALA A 242 6.55 -0.66 7.00
C ALA A 242 5.92 -0.79 5.61
N GLY A 243 6.29 -1.81 4.85
CA GLY A 243 5.75 -2.09 3.54
C GLY A 243 5.70 -3.58 3.26
N ILE A 244 4.64 -4.04 2.60
CA ILE A 244 4.44 -5.43 2.22
C ILE A 244 4.00 -5.48 0.77
N GLY A 245 4.80 -6.08 -0.10
CA GLY A 245 4.45 -6.36 -1.50
C GLY A 245 4.44 -7.85 -1.80
N TRP A 246 3.69 -8.24 -2.82
CA TRP A 246 3.64 -9.62 -3.31
C TRP A 246 3.83 -9.65 -4.82
N ASP A 247 4.81 -10.43 -5.31
CA ASP A 247 5.13 -10.51 -6.74
C ASP A 247 4.57 -11.75 -7.45
N GLY A 248 3.79 -12.55 -6.75
CA GLY A 248 3.30 -13.85 -7.22
C GLY A 248 4.09 -15.04 -6.65
N PHE A 249 5.32 -14.81 -6.16
CA PHE A 249 6.24 -15.82 -5.65
C PHE A 249 6.86 -15.47 -4.30
N HIS A 250 7.15 -14.19 -4.05
CA HIS A 250 7.81 -13.71 -2.86
C HIS A 250 7.03 -12.60 -2.17
N PHE A 251 7.06 -12.59 -0.85
CA PHE A 251 6.73 -11.42 -0.07
C PHE A 251 7.95 -10.51 0.01
N TRP A 252 7.76 -9.27 -0.38
CA TRP A 252 8.73 -8.20 -0.23
C TRP A 252 8.37 -7.36 0.99
N VAL A 253 9.30 -7.21 1.90
CA VAL A 253 9.07 -6.51 3.17
C VAL A 253 10.12 -5.43 3.36
N GLY A 254 9.67 -4.23 3.59
CA GLY A 254 10.52 -3.11 3.94
C GLY A 254 10.46 -2.80 5.43
N GLU A 255 11.60 -2.47 6.02
CA GLU A 255 11.71 -2.13 7.44
C GLU A 255 11.58 -0.62 7.68
N TYR A 256 10.99 -0.26 8.83
CA TYR A 256 10.84 1.12 9.26
C TYR A 256 12.10 1.67 9.95
N LYS A 257 12.50 2.84 9.57
CA LYS A 257 13.48 3.76 10.21
C LYS A 257 14.97 3.45 10.20
N PHE A 258 15.51 2.23 10.14
CA PHE A 258 16.94 2.10 10.47
C PHE A 258 17.74 1.05 9.70
N SER A 259 17.14 0.30 8.85
CA SER A 259 17.86 -0.79 8.18
C SER A 259 18.07 -0.61 6.69
N ASN A 260 17.32 0.28 6.05
CA ASN A 260 17.39 0.48 4.59
C ASN A 260 17.33 -0.85 3.82
N ARG A 261 16.62 -1.84 4.35
CA ARG A 261 16.60 -3.19 3.79
C ARG A 261 15.26 -3.51 3.18
N LEU A 262 15.33 -4.12 2.03
CA LEU A 262 14.22 -4.80 1.38
C LEU A 262 14.48 -6.30 1.49
N LEU A 263 13.55 -7.05 2.07
CA LEU A 263 13.66 -8.47 2.30
C LEU A 263 12.65 -9.22 1.42
N GLY A 264 13.12 -10.22 0.69
CA GLY A 264 12.26 -11.13 -0.06
C GLY A 264 12.12 -12.46 0.66
N PHE A 265 10.90 -12.91 0.89
CA PHE A 265 10.57 -14.19 1.52
C PHE A 265 9.79 -15.07 0.55
N ALA A 266 10.32 -16.26 0.23
CA ALA A 266 9.52 -17.30 -0.38
C ALA A 266 8.63 -17.94 0.70
N PRO A 267 7.29 -18.03 0.51
CA PRO A 267 6.47 -18.78 1.43
C PRO A 267 6.96 -20.23 1.47
N SER A 268 7.17 -20.77 2.67
CA SER A 268 7.43 -22.21 2.83
C SER A 268 6.26 -23.00 2.24
N LYS A 269 6.57 -24.00 1.44
CA LYS A 269 5.57 -24.93 0.85
C LYS A 269 4.85 -25.69 1.93
#